data_8eca9b5362b536bb02f5093833dd9646
#
_entry.id   8eca9b5362b536bb02f5093833dd9646
#
_cell.length_a   1.000
_cell.length_b   1.000
_cell.length_c   1.000
_cell.angle_alpha   90.00
_cell.angle_beta   90.00
_cell.angle_gamma   90.00
#
_symmetry.space_group_name_H-M   'P 1'
#
loop_
_entity.id
_entity.type
_entity.pdbx_description
1 polymer ?
#
loop_
_entity_poly.entity_id
_entity_poly.type
_entity_poly.pdbx_seq_one_letter_code
_entity_poly.pdbx_strand_id
1 'polypeptide(L)'
;MKYLIVGLGNIGYEYEGTRHNIGFTVLDAFAKASNTSFQDKRYGYVAEASVRGRKLILLKPSTYMNLSGNAVRYWMQQEKIPLENILVIVDDLALPVGALRLKGQGSDGGHNGLKHIGATLGTTNYARLRFGIGNDFGKGHQVNFVLGAFDTEEQKIIEQQLDTTSEIIKSFCFAGLARTMNQFNKKGNGKIGNNE
;
A
#
# COMPACT_ATOMS: atom_id res chain seq x y z
N MET A 1 9.65 -4.34 18.93
CA MET A 1 9.99 -4.22 17.50
C MET A 1 8.97 -3.34 16.83
N LYS A 2 9.42 -2.38 16.03
CA LYS A 2 8.55 -1.41 15.34
C LYS A 2 8.57 -1.66 13.83
N TYR A 3 7.43 -1.41 13.21
CA TYR A 3 7.23 -1.52 11.76
C TYR A 3 6.63 -0.23 11.23
N LEU A 4 7.01 0.14 10.00
CA LEU A 4 6.41 1.25 9.27
C LEU A 4 5.59 0.69 8.11
N ILE A 5 4.29 0.90 8.16
CA ILE A 5 3.36 0.48 7.12
C ILE A 5 2.88 1.72 6.39
N VAL A 6 3.28 1.86 5.14
CA VAL A 6 3.02 3.04 4.33
C VAL A 6 1.97 2.72 3.28
N GLY A 7 0.90 3.47 3.25
CA GLY A 7 -0.07 3.44 2.15
C GLY A 7 0.08 4.68 1.29
N LEU A 8 0.40 4.52 0.00
CA LEU A 8 0.59 5.64 -0.89
C LEU A 8 -0.72 6.16 -1.47
N GLY A 9 -0.80 7.47 -1.62
CA GLY A 9 -1.92 8.18 -2.20
C GLY A 9 -1.65 9.68 -2.25
N ASN A 10 -2.61 10.41 -2.77
CA ASN A 10 -2.62 11.87 -2.75
C ASN A 10 -3.61 12.38 -1.71
N ILE A 11 -3.24 13.42 -0.98
CA ILE A 11 -4.14 14.11 -0.08
C ILE A 11 -5.13 14.97 -0.87
N GLY A 12 -6.28 15.17 -0.30
CA GLY A 12 -7.33 16.02 -0.82
C GLY A 12 -8.61 15.23 -1.11
N TYR A 13 -9.73 15.89 -0.92
CA TYR A 13 -11.06 15.32 -1.11
C TYR A 13 -11.25 14.74 -2.52
N GLU A 14 -10.71 15.42 -3.53
CA GLU A 14 -10.78 15.03 -4.94
C GLU A 14 -10.09 13.69 -5.27
N TYR A 15 -9.19 13.21 -4.42
CA TYR A 15 -8.46 11.96 -4.62
C TYR A 15 -9.01 10.79 -3.81
N GLU A 16 -9.95 11.03 -2.91
CA GLU A 16 -10.51 9.98 -2.07
C GLU A 16 -11.19 8.89 -2.90
N GLY A 17 -10.89 7.64 -2.58
CA GLY A 17 -11.47 6.48 -3.26
C GLY A 17 -10.99 6.27 -4.69
N THR A 18 -10.02 7.02 -5.17
CA THR A 18 -9.42 6.79 -6.49
C THR A 18 -8.52 5.55 -6.51
N ARG A 19 -8.28 5.02 -7.71
CA ARG A 19 -7.38 3.86 -7.90
C ARG A 19 -5.99 4.13 -7.34
N HIS A 20 -5.47 5.33 -7.57
CA HIS A 20 -4.13 5.72 -7.10
C HIS A 20 -4.04 5.84 -5.57
N ASN A 21 -5.17 5.97 -4.89
CA ASN A 21 -5.27 6.05 -3.42
C ASN A 21 -5.59 4.71 -2.76
N ILE A 22 -5.45 3.59 -3.44
CA ILE A 22 -5.74 2.28 -2.82
C ILE A 22 -4.90 2.03 -1.56
N GLY A 23 -3.67 2.54 -1.51
CA GLY A 23 -2.85 2.46 -0.31
C GLY A 23 -3.48 3.17 0.89
N PHE A 24 -4.09 4.32 0.70
CA PHE A 24 -4.86 5.02 1.74
C PHE A 24 -6.08 4.21 2.17
N THR A 25 -6.81 3.67 1.21
CA THR A 25 -8.01 2.85 1.47
C THR A 25 -7.67 1.62 2.32
N VAL A 26 -6.58 0.94 2.02
CA VAL A 26 -6.10 -0.22 2.80
C VAL A 26 -5.77 0.18 4.23
N LEU A 27 -5.02 1.27 4.42
CA LEU A 27 -4.64 1.70 5.77
C LEU A 27 -5.81 2.25 6.57
N ASP A 28 -6.77 2.93 5.94
CA ASP A 28 -7.99 3.38 6.61
C ASP A 28 -8.80 2.19 7.14
N ALA A 29 -8.94 1.14 6.35
CA ALA A 29 -9.61 -0.10 6.77
C ALA A 29 -8.84 -0.80 7.91
N PHE A 30 -7.53 -0.87 7.81
CA PHE A 30 -6.69 -1.48 8.85
C PHE A 30 -6.77 -0.71 10.17
N ALA A 31 -6.70 0.61 10.13
CA ALA A 31 -6.81 1.47 11.31
C ALA A 31 -8.18 1.33 11.98
N LYS A 32 -9.26 1.33 11.20
CA LYS A 32 -10.62 1.13 11.69
C LYS A 32 -10.77 -0.22 12.40
N ALA A 33 -10.29 -1.29 11.80
CA ALA A 33 -10.32 -2.63 12.39
C ALA A 33 -9.46 -2.75 13.65
N SER A 34 -8.44 -1.90 13.80
CA SER A 34 -7.54 -1.84 14.95
C SER A 34 -7.97 -0.83 16.01
N ASN A 35 -9.14 -0.21 15.87
CA ASN A 35 -9.65 0.85 16.76
C ASN A 35 -8.66 2.01 16.96
N THR A 36 -7.99 2.42 15.92
CA THR A 36 -7.11 3.59 15.93
C THR A 36 -7.49 4.58 14.85
N SER A 37 -7.05 5.82 15.01
CA SER A 37 -7.36 6.93 14.12
C SER A 37 -6.09 7.61 13.68
N PHE A 38 -6.09 8.11 12.43
CA PHE A 38 -4.99 8.93 11.91
C PHE A 38 -5.02 10.33 12.49
N GLN A 39 -3.85 10.85 12.80
CA GLN A 39 -3.63 12.23 13.22
C GLN A 39 -2.72 12.92 12.22
N ASP A 40 -2.97 14.21 11.98
CA ASP A 40 -2.11 15.04 11.13
C ASP A 40 -0.77 15.26 11.82
N LYS A 41 0.28 14.79 11.21
CA LYS A 41 1.67 14.88 11.66
C LYS A 41 2.55 15.40 10.54
N ARG A 42 3.84 15.52 10.82
CA ARG A 42 4.79 15.98 9.81
C ARG A 42 4.86 15.01 8.63
N TYR A 43 4.70 15.50 7.42
CA TYR A 43 4.72 14.79 6.16
C TYR A 43 3.61 13.74 5.96
N GLY A 44 2.68 13.60 6.88
CA GLY A 44 1.65 12.59 6.70
C GLY A 44 0.63 12.49 7.82
N TYR A 45 -0.36 11.67 7.59
CA TYR A 45 -1.30 11.22 8.60
C TYR A 45 -0.79 9.92 9.21
N VAL A 46 -0.73 9.87 10.52
CA VAL A 46 -0.11 8.76 11.26
C VAL A 46 -1.06 8.19 12.29
N ALA A 47 -1.15 6.87 12.33
CA ALA A 47 -1.83 6.12 13.38
C ALA A 47 -0.90 5.06 13.96
N GLU A 48 -1.14 4.66 15.19
CA GLU A 48 -0.41 3.57 15.84
C GLU A 48 -1.33 2.38 16.06
N ALA A 49 -0.83 1.20 15.74
CA ALA A 49 -1.50 -0.06 16.00
C ALA A 49 -0.54 -1.04 16.66
N SER A 50 -1.09 -2.09 17.29
CA SER A 50 -0.30 -3.15 17.89
C SER A 50 -0.76 -4.50 17.38
N VAL A 51 0.18 -5.34 16.98
CA VAL A 51 -0.06 -6.71 16.54
C VAL A 51 0.87 -7.65 17.29
N ARG A 52 0.33 -8.45 18.19
CA ARG A 52 1.08 -9.44 18.98
C ARG A 52 2.34 -8.86 19.62
N GLY A 53 2.21 -7.70 20.26
CA GLY A 53 3.31 -7.00 20.91
C GLY A 53 4.25 -6.21 20.00
N ARG A 54 4.00 -6.19 18.71
CA ARG A 54 4.73 -5.37 17.75
C ARG A 54 4.00 -4.05 17.52
N LYS A 55 4.73 -2.95 17.52
CA LYS A 55 4.18 -1.62 17.27
C LYS A 55 4.24 -1.30 15.77
N LEU A 56 3.10 -0.97 15.20
CA LEU A 56 2.98 -0.55 13.82
C LEU A 56 2.73 0.96 13.76
N ILE A 57 3.56 1.66 13.02
CA ILE A 57 3.33 3.04 12.63
C ILE A 57 2.68 3.00 11.24
N LEU A 58 1.43 3.42 11.15
CA LEU A 58 0.69 3.51 9.90
C LEU A 58 0.86 4.92 9.34
N LEU A 59 1.36 5.02 8.13
CA LEU A 59 1.66 6.32 7.49
C LEU A 59 0.92 6.46 6.17
N LYS A 60 0.11 7.51 6.06
CA LYS A 60 -0.43 8.02 4.79
C LYS A 60 0.32 9.30 4.46
N PRO A 61 1.29 9.31 3.53
CA PRO A 61 2.02 10.52 3.18
C PRO A 61 1.09 11.64 2.71
N SER A 62 1.34 12.86 3.17
CA SER A 62 0.61 14.06 2.74
C SER A 62 1.41 14.93 1.77
N THR A 63 2.43 14.36 1.18
CA THR A 63 3.46 15.03 0.37
C THR A 63 3.15 15.03 -1.12
N TYR A 64 2.00 14.75 -1.60
CA TYR A 64 1.76 14.31 -2.97
C TYR A 64 2.59 13.06 -3.36
N MET A 65 2.09 12.31 -4.34
CA MET A 65 2.65 11.01 -4.69
C MET A 65 4.14 11.06 -5.07
N ASN A 66 4.55 12.04 -5.86
CA ASN A 66 5.92 12.17 -6.36
C ASN A 66 6.95 12.62 -5.30
N LEU A 67 6.52 12.90 -4.08
CA LEU A 67 7.38 13.26 -2.94
C LEU A 67 7.23 12.29 -1.76
N SER A 68 6.64 11.12 -1.99
CA SER A 68 6.37 10.12 -0.95
C SER A 68 7.60 9.71 -0.15
N GLY A 69 8.77 9.70 -0.76
CA GLY A 69 10.02 9.33 -0.10
C GLY A 69 10.40 10.26 1.06
N ASN A 70 10.01 11.53 1.02
CA ASN A 70 10.27 12.47 2.12
C ASN A 70 9.57 12.03 3.42
N ALA A 71 8.32 11.61 3.30
CA ALA A 71 7.56 11.10 4.44
C ALA A 71 8.12 9.77 4.97
N VAL A 72 8.42 8.85 4.07
CA VAL A 72 8.96 7.53 4.45
C VAL A 72 10.29 7.68 5.17
N ARG A 73 11.23 8.45 4.62
CA ARG A 73 12.52 8.68 5.25
C ARG A 73 12.40 9.34 6.61
N TYR A 74 11.57 10.37 6.73
CA TYR A 74 11.36 11.08 8.00
C TYR A 74 10.86 10.13 9.09
N TRP A 75 9.79 9.37 8.83
CA TRP A 75 9.19 8.50 9.84
C TRP A 75 10.04 7.27 10.16
N MET A 76 10.76 6.76 9.17
CA MET A 76 11.74 5.70 9.38
C MET A 76 12.84 6.15 10.36
N GLN A 77 13.37 7.36 10.19
CA GLN A 77 14.40 7.92 11.05
C GLN A 77 13.85 8.32 12.43
N GLN A 78 12.70 8.99 12.44
CA GLN A 78 12.07 9.46 13.68
C GLN A 78 11.74 8.31 14.63
N GLU A 79 11.22 7.21 14.10
CA GLU A 79 10.82 6.03 14.87
C GLU A 79 11.92 4.96 14.96
N LYS A 80 13.07 5.20 14.35
CA LYS A 80 14.21 4.28 14.32
C LYS A 80 13.82 2.89 13.80
N ILE A 81 13.13 2.86 12.68
CA ILE A 81 12.66 1.64 12.04
C ILE A 81 13.67 1.21 10.97
N PRO A 82 14.18 -0.03 11.03
CA PRO A 82 15.10 -0.53 10.01
C PRO A 82 14.38 -0.79 8.69
N LEU A 83 15.13 -0.76 7.59
CA LEU A 83 14.60 -0.92 6.24
C LEU A 83 13.79 -2.21 6.05
N GLU A 84 14.22 -3.31 6.65
CA GLU A 84 13.54 -4.60 6.59
C GLU A 84 12.16 -4.62 7.28
N ASN A 85 11.86 -3.61 8.08
CA ASN A 85 10.57 -3.48 8.78
C ASN A 85 9.64 -2.46 8.12
N ILE A 86 9.91 -2.08 6.88
CA ILE A 86 9.07 -1.18 6.09
C ILE A 86 8.25 -2.00 5.09
N LEU A 87 6.96 -1.71 5.01
CA LEU A 87 6.07 -2.23 3.98
C LEU A 87 5.34 -1.06 3.32
N VAL A 88 5.46 -0.96 2.00
CA VAL A 88 4.79 0.08 1.20
C VAL A 88 3.68 -0.53 0.38
N ILE A 89 2.47 0.00 0.48
CA ILE A 89 1.28 -0.47 -0.22
C ILE A 89 0.97 0.49 -1.36
N VAL A 90 0.92 -0.04 -2.58
CA VAL A 90 0.79 0.74 -3.82
C VAL A 90 -0.20 0.12 -4.79
N ASP A 91 -0.79 0.96 -5.63
CA ASP A 91 -1.55 0.53 -6.80
C ASP A 91 -0.62 -0.01 -7.90
N ASP A 92 -1.08 -1.02 -8.64
CA ASP A 92 -0.32 -1.66 -9.72
C ASP A 92 -1.20 -1.88 -10.95
N LEU A 93 -0.84 -1.21 -12.05
CA LEU A 93 -1.51 -1.33 -13.34
C LEU A 93 -1.28 -2.70 -14.03
N ALA A 94 -0.20 -3.39 -13.67
CA ALA A 94 0.16 -4.68 -14.27
C ALA A 94 -0.64 -5.86 -13.71
N LEU A 95 -1.39 -5.66 -12.63
CA LEU A 95 -2.18 -6.69 -11.98
C LEU A 95 -3.68 -6.45 -12.19
N PRO A 96 -4.48 -7.51 -12.36
CA PRO A 96 -5.94 -7.39 -12.38
C PRO A 96 -6.47 -6.75 -11.10
N VAL A 97 -7.65 -6.13 -11.17
CA VAL A 97 -8.30 -5.51 -10.01
C VAL A 97 -8.40 -6.50 -8.85
N GLY A 98 -7.89 -6.11 -7.70
CA GLY A 98 -7.92 -6.92 -6.48
C GLY A 98 -6.82 -7.96 -6.35
N ALA A 99 -6.00 -8.19 -7.37
CA ALA A 99 -4.85 -9.07 -7.25
C ALA A 99 -3.81 -8.47 -6.30
N LEU A 100 -3.19 -9.32 -5.48
CA LEU A 100 -2.23 -8.92 -4.46
C LEU A 100 -0.89 -9.60 -4.71
N ARG A 101 0.19 -8.83 -4.67
CA ARG A 101 1.56 -9.33 -4.80
C ARG A 101 2.48 -8.65 -3.79
N LEU A 102 3.05 -9.44 -2.91
CA LEU A 102 4.08 -8.98 -1.97
C LEU A 102 5.46 -9.28 -2.54
N LYS A 103 6.31 -8.26 -2.59
CA LYS A 103 7.70 -8.39 -3.05
C LYS A 103 8.65 -7.67 -2.10
N GLY A 104 9.88 -8.18 -1.98
CA GLY A 104 10.93 -7.58 -1.16
C GLY A 104 11.84 -6.60 -1.91
N GLN A 105 11.75 -6.56 -3.23
CA GLN A 105 12.55 -5.70 -4.09
C GLN A 105 11.92 -5.62 -5.48
N GLY A 106 12.39 -4.73 -6.30
CA GLY A 106 11.98 -4.64 -7.69
C GLY A 106 11.98 -3.20 -8.21
N SER A 107 11.72 -3.06 -9.51
CA SER A 107 11.56 -1.75 -10.15
C SER A 107 10.31 -1.03 -9.64
N ASP A 108 10.25 0.28 -9.89
CA ASP A 108 9.09 1.08 -9.52
C ASP A 108 7.87 0.86 -10.45
N GLY A 109 8.05 0.15 -11.55
CA GLY A 109 6.97 -0.10 -12.52
C GLY A 109 6.36 1.17 -13.13
N GLY A 110 7.07 2.28 -13.08
CA GLY A 110 6.58 3.60 -13.49
C GLY A 110 5.74 4.32 -12.43
N HIS A 111 5.62 3.75 -11.22
CA HIS A 111 4.88 4.38 -10.13
C HIS A 111 5.71 5.51 -9.51
N ASN A 112 5.22 6.74 -9.57
CA ASN A 112 5.97 7.92 -9.13
C ASN A 112 6.31 7.91 -7.63
N GLY A 113 5.45 7.36 -6.79
CA GLY A 113 5.70 7.22 -5.36
C GLY A 113 6.85 6.26 -5.07
N LEU A 114 6.86 5.08 -5.69
CA LEU A 114 7.96 4.11 -5.55
C LEU A 114 9.27 4.66 -6.12
N LYS A 115 9.21 5.36 -7.26
CA LYS A 115 10.38 6.01 -7.84
C LYS A 115 11.03 6.98 -6.85
N HIS A 116 10.24 7.83 -6.22
CA HIS A 116 10.76 8.81 -5.26
C HIS A 116 11.28 8.15 -3.98
N ILE A 117 10.60 7.13 -3.46
CA ILE A 117 11.07 6.36 -2.30
C ILE A 117 12.43 5.73 -2.61
N GLY A 118 12.57 5.05 -3.74
CA GLY A 118 13.83 4.45 -4.16
C GLY A 118 14.96 5.46 -4.29
N ALA A 119 14.71 6.61 -4.89
CA ALA A 119 15.69 7.71 -5.01
C ALA A 119 16.07 8.29 -3.64
N THR A 120 15.10 8.47 -2.75
CA THR A 120 15.30 9.05 -1.43
C THR A 120 16.03 8.12 -0.47
N LEU A 121 15.69 6.84 -0.46
CA LEU A 121 16.34 5.82 0.37
C LEU A 121 17.64 5.28 -0.24
N GLY A 122 17.88 5.53 -1.53
CA GLY A 122 19.05 5.02 -2.25
C GLY A 122 19.00 3.51 -2.52
N THR A 123 17.82 2.91 -2.49
CA THR A 123 17.64 1.47 -2.71
C THR A 123 16.23 1.13 -3.16
N THR A 124 16.08 0.06 -3.94
CA THR A 124 14.79 -0.55 -4.27
C THR A 124 14.52 -1.80 -3.44
N ASN A 125 15.38 -2.11 -2.49
CA ASN A 125 15.32 -3.32 -1.66
C ASN A 125 14.53 -3.07 -0.36
N TYR A 126 13.23 -2.94 -0.49
CA TYR A 126 12.27 -2.84 0.61
C TYR A 126 10.97 -3.55 0.23
N ALA A 127 10.23 -4.03 1.23
CA ALA A 127 8.98 -4.75 0.98
C ALA A 127 7.90 -3.81 0.42
N ARG A 128 7.19 -4.29 -0.59
CA ARG A 128 6.02 -3.61 -1.16
C ARG A 128 4.90 -4.58 -1.44
N LEU A 129 3.70 -4.19 -1.08
CA LEU A 129 2.47 -4.88 -1.44
C LEU A 129 1.87 -4.17 -2.66
N ARG A 130 1.85 -4.86 -3.79
CA ARG A 130 1.25 -4.37 -5.02
C ARG A 130 -0.21 -4.78 -5.06
N PHE A 131 -1.07 -3.79 -5.09
CA PHE A 131 -2.53 -3.97 -5.16
C PHE A 131 -3.01 -3.69 -6.59
N GLY A 132 -3.49 -4.70 -7.27
CA GLY A 132 -3.92 -4.60 -8.66
C GLY A 132 -5.12 -3.67 -8.84
N ILE A 133 -5.02 -2.77 -9.81
CA ILE A 133 -6.08 -1.84 -10.20
C ILE A 133 -6.52 -2.01 -11.65
N GLY A 134 -5.89 -2.96 -12.37
CA GLY A 134 -6.12 -3.16 -13.80
C GLY A 134 -5.52 -2.06 -14.66
N ASN A 135 -5.78 -2.12 -15.96
CA ASN A 135 -5.22 -1.20 -16.95
C ASN A 135 -6.17 -0.95 -18.14
N ASP A 136 -7.45 -0.96 -17.87
CA ASP A 136 -8.47 -0.76 -18.91
C ASP A 136 -8.59 0.73 -19.27
N PHE A 137 -7.60 1.22 -20.04
CA PHE A 137 -7.57 2.58 -20.56
C PHE A 137 -6.82 2.64 -21.91
N GLY A 138 -7.18 3.62 -22.72
CA GLY A 138 -6.52 3.88 -23.99
C GLY A 138 -5.19 4.60 -23.84
N LYS A 139 -4.40 4.61 -24.91
CA LYS A 139 -3.12 5.30 -24.96
C LYS A 139 -3.27 6.78 -24.56
N GLY A 140 -2.41 7.25 -23.66
CA GLY A 140 -2.42 8.63 -23.17
C GLY A 140 -3.45 8.92 -22.05
N HIS A 141 -4.22 7.92 -21.61
CA HIS A 141 -5.26 8.09 -20.57
C HIS A 141 -4.87 7.50 -19.19
N GLN A 142 -3.60 7.14 -18.98
CA GLN A 142 -3.17 6.52 -17.73
C GLN A 142 -3.41 7.42 -16.53
N VAL A 143 -3.10 8.70 -16.61
CA VAL A 143 -3.28 9.65 -15.50
C VAL A 143 -4.75 9.73 -15.09
N ASN A 144 -5.65 9.90 -16.07
CA ASN A 144 -7.09 9.94 -15.80
C ASN A 144 -7.61 8.63 -15.20
N PHE A 145 -7.08 7.50 -15.64
CA PHE A 145 -7.45 6.18 -15.13
C PHE A 145 -7.08 6.02 -13.65
N VAL A 146 -5.83 6.29 -13.28
CA VAL A 146 -5.37 6.10 -11.90
C VAL A 146 -6.02 7.12 -10.95
N LEU A 147 -6.36 8.30 -11.42
CA LEU A 147 -7.08 9.32 -10.65
C LEU A 147 -8.60 9.15 -10.69
N GLY A 148 -9.10 8.15 -11.41
CA GLY A 148 -10.52 7.79 -11.44
C GLY A 148 -10.93 6.86 -10.32
N ALA A 149 -12.24 6.86 -10.03
CA ALA A 149 -12.84 5.97 -9.04
C ALA A 149 -13.03 4.56 -9.59
N PHE A 150 -13.06 3.58 -8.70
CA PHE A 150 -13.50 2.22 -9.04
C PHE A 150 -15.00 2.21 -9.34
N ASP A 151 -15.41 1.41 -10.31
CA ASP A 151 -16.83 1.15 -10.55
C ASP A 151 -17.43 0.24 -9.45
N THR A 152 -18.75 0.02 -9.50
CA THR A 152 -19.45 -0.74 -8.47
C THR A 152 -18.96 -2.18 -8.35
N GLU A 153 -18.67 -2.84 -9.47
CA GLU A 153 -18.17 -4.23 -9.46
C GLU A 153 -16.74 -4.30 -8.95
N GLU A 154 -15.89 -3.37 -9.35
CA GLU A 154 -14.52 -3.25 -8.85
C GLU A 154 -14.50 -2.98 -7.34
N GLN A 155 -15.37 -2.10 -6.84
CA GLN A 155 -15.49 -1.82 -5.40
C GLN A 155 -15.82 -3.07 -4.58
N LYS A 156 -16.68 -3.95 -5.07
CA LYS A 156 -16.96 -5.23 -4.40
C LYS A 156 -15.72 -6.10 -4.28
N ILE A 157 -14.92 -6.16 -5.34
CA ILE A 157 -13.64 -6.88 -5.33
C ILE A 157 -12.68 -6.28 -4.32
N ILE A 158 -12.54 -4.95 -4.32
CA ILE A 158 -11.68 -4.22 -3.38
C ILE A 158 -12.08 -4.51 -1.93
N GLU A 159 -13.36 -4.41 -1.59
CA GLU A 159 -13.86 -4.67 -0.24
C GLU A 159 -13.54 -6.08 0.24
N GLN A 160 -13.67 -7.09 -0.62
CA GLN A 160 -13.30 -8.46 -0.30
C GLN A 160 -11.81 -8.62 -0.01
N GLN A 161 -10.96 -7.85 -0.69
CA GLN A 161 -9.51 -7.91 -0.53
C GLN A 161 -8.98 -7.10 0.66
N LEU A 162 -9.77 -6.20 1.23
CA LEU A 162 -9.33 -5.42 2.40
C LEU A 162 -9.02 -6.33 3.61
N ASP A 163 -9.79 -7.37 3.84
CA ASP A 163 -9.50 -8.36 4.89
C ASP A 163 -8.21 -9.11 4.61
N THR A 164 -7.99 -9.50 3.37
CA THR A 164 -6.74 -10.18 2.95
C THR A 164 -5.53 -9.27 3.13
N THR A 165 -5.62 -7.99 2.76
CA THR A 165 -4.53 -7.02 2.98
C THR A 165 -4.22 -6.84 4.45
N SER A 166 -5.24 -6.83 5.31
CA SER A 166 -5.06 -6.80 6.76
C SER A 166 -4.26 -8.01 7.26
N GLU A 167 -4.59 -9.21 6.78
CA GLU A 167 -3.86 -10.44 7.12
C GLU A 167 -2.41 -10.41 6.62
N ILE A 168 -2.16 -9.85 5.44
CA ILE A 168 -0.80 -9.69 4.89
C ILE A 168 0.02 -8.75 5.77
N ILE A 169 -0.53 -7.62 6.17
CA ILE A 169 0.15 -6.66 7.06
C ILE A 169 0.53 -7.32 8.39
N LYS A 170 -0.41 -8.02 9.01
CA LYS A 170 -0.18 -8.74 10.27
C LYS A 170 0.89 -9.82 10.11
N SER A 171 0.80 -10.63 9.06
CA SER A 171 1.77 -11.69 8.77
C SER A 171 3.17 -11.13 8.51
N PHE A 172 3.29 -10.04 7.76
CA PHE A 172 4.56 -9.37 7.54
C PHE A 172 5.23 -8.98 8.85
N CYS A 173 4.48 -8.38 9.76
CA CYS A 173 5.00 -7.95 11.07
C CYS A 173 5.31 -9.12 12.01
N PHE A 174 4.57 -10.22 11.92
CA PHE A 174 4.70 -11.35 12.82
C PHE A 174 5.62 -12.46 12.28
N ALA A 175 5.46 -12.84 11.03
CA ALA A 175 6.12 -13.99 10.43
C ALA A 175 7.26 -13.61 9.46
N GLY A 176 7.35 -12.34 9.06
CA GLY A 176 8.35 -11.82 8.13
C GLY A 176 7.97 -11.95 6.66
N LEU A 177 8.79 -11.34 5.82
CA LEU A 177 8.55 -11.21 4.38
C LEU A 177 8.44 -12.57 3.67
N ALA A 178 9.41 -13.46 3.88
CA ALA A 178 9.49 -14.73 3.13
C ALA A 178 8.28 -15.62 3.38
N ARG A 179 7.88 -15.80 4.63
CA ARG A 179 6.70 -16.61 4.98
C ARG A 179 5.41 -15.99 4.47
N THR A 180 5.28 -14.67 4.55
CA THR A 180 4.12 -13.95 4.04
C THR A 180 4.01 -14.07 2.53
N MET A 181 5.12 -13.93 1.80
CA MET A 181 5.15 -14.17 0.35
C MET A 181 4.72 -15.59 -0.01
N ASN A 182 5.23 -16.59 0.69
CA ASN A 182 4.87 -17.98 0.46
C ASN A 182 3.39 -18.25 0.70
N GLN A 183 2.80 -17.63 1.71
CA GLN A 183 1.40 -17.83 2.05
C GLN A 183 0.46 -17.11 1.08
N PHE A 184 0.75 -15.88 0.69
CA PHE A 184 -0.20 -15.01 -0.02
C PHE A 184 0.08 -14.84 -1.51
N ASN A 185 1.29 -15.09 -2.01
CA ASN A 185 1.62 -15.02 -3.44
C ASN A 185 1.29 -16.28 -4.23
N LYS A 186 0.50 -17.20 -3.69
CA LYS A 186 0.14 -18.44 -4.39
C LYS A 186 -0.68 -18.16 -5.64
N LYS A 187 -0.55 -19.04 -6.66
CA LYS A 187 -1.40 -19.01 -7.85
C LYS A 187 -2.86 -19.07 -7.44
N GLY A 188 -3.65 -18.09 -7.82
CA GLY A 188 -5.08 -18.00 -7.52
C GLY A 188 -5.51 -16.78 -6.72
N ASN A 189 -4.61 -16.05 -6.08
CA ASN A 189 -4.96 -14.78 -5.42
C ASN A 189 -5.35 -13.65 -6.40
N GLY A 190 -5.27 -13.90 -7.69
CA GLY A 190 -5.75 -13.00 -8.75
C GLY A 190 -6.91 -13.56 -9.57
N LYS A 191 -7.46 -14.72 -9.19
CA LYS A 191 -8.67 -15.25 -9.81
C LYS A 191 -9.83 -15.09 -8.84
N ILE A 192 -10.34 -13.89 -8.73
CA ILE A 192 -11.68 -13.67 -8.22
C ILE A 192 -12.61 -13.75 -9.43
N GLY A 193 -13.19 -14.92 -9.60
CA GLY A 193 -14.42 -15.14 -10.32
C GLY A 193 -14.40 -14.89 -11.83
N ASN A 194 -14.07 -15.89 -12.61
CA ASN A 194 -14.93 -16.30 -13.70
C ASN A 194 -15.52 -17.65 -13.29
N ASN A 195 -16.58 -17.61 -12.53
CA ASN A 195 -17.56 -18.68 -12.56
C ASN A 195 -18.63 -18.23 -13.54
N GLU A 196 -18.66 -18.91 -14.68
CA GLU A 196 -19.77 -18.95 -15.60
C GLU A 196 -21.10 -19.24 -14.88
#